data_20321b84d1d012b11e51fec64519613e
#
_entry.id   20321b84d1d012b11e51fec64519613e
#
_cell.length_a   1.000
_cell.length_b   1.000
_cell.length_c   1.000
_cell.angle_alpha   90.00
_cell.angle_beta   90.00
_cell.angle_gamma   90.00
#
_symmetry.space_group_name_H-M   'P 1'
#
loop_
_entity.id
_entity.type
_entity.pdbx_description
1 polymer ?
#
loop_
_entity_poly.entity_id
_entity_poly.type
_entity_poly.pdbx_seq_one_letter_code
_entity_poly.pdbx_strand_id
1 'polypeptide(L)'
;MTIRISKLGHVNLRVADEETSKWFYTEVLGFKVAEEDPEHGGVFTTLGEDFHTLDFAQHPNPEAAQKPKAGQIGLVHMAFQVDSHAALREAYIHLLEHGVEIHHATNHLNQRSIYFNDPDGNGLEIYYELPYALQLFPEGRGDEDERLEVSAPGEPLPAWLFEDWPGPEMKARIEAIRQQTQAEAASKSDTKEAVPA
;
A
#
# COMPACT_ATOMS: atom_id res chain seq x y z
N MET A 1 22.63 20.87 -12.50
CA MET A 1 22.75 19.61 -11.70
C MET A 1 21.39 19.30 -11.12
N THR A 2 20.94 18.06 -11.24
CA THR A 2 19.70 17.58 -10.60
C THR A 2 20.07 16.63 -9.46
N ILE A 3 19.30 16.65 -8.37
CA ILE A 3 19.42 15.67 -7.28
C ILE A 3 18.98 14.31 -7.83
N ARG A 4 19.78 13.26 -7.59
CA ARG A 4 19.42 11.88 -7.91
C ARG A 4 18.79 11.24 -6.67
N ILE A 5 17.46 11.20 -6.62
CA ILE A 5 16.72 10.48 -5.59
C ILE A 5 16.61 9.02 -6.02
N SER A 6 16.99 8.09 -5.14
CA SER A 6 16.93 6.63 -5.40
C SER A 6 15.56 6.03 -5.06
N LYS A 7 14.96 6.46 -3.94
CA LYS A 7 13.64 6.01 -3.47
C LYS A 7 13.08 6.96 -2.43
N LEU A 8 11.79 6.81 -2.10
CA LEU A 8 11.23 7.32 -0.86
C LEU A 8 11.79 6.44 0.29
N GLY A 9 12.49 7.03 1.25
CA GLY A 9 13.10 6.29 2.36
C GLY A 9 12.05 5.89 3.40
N HIS A 10 11.46 6.90 4.06
CA HIS A 10 10.45 6.72 5.09
C HIS A 10 9.47 7.89 5.12
N VAL A 11 8.38 7.71 5.85
CA VAL A 11 7.44 8.76 6.25
C VAL A 11 7.49 8.91 7.75
N ASN A 12 7.52 10.16 8.26
CA ASN A 12 7.46 10.43 9.70
C ASN A 12 6.16 11.17 10.02
N LEU A 13 5.39 10.65 10.97
CA LEU A 13 4.10 11.19 11.39
C LEU A 13 4.22 11.86 12.77
N ARG A 14 3.41 12.88 12.96
CA ARG A 14 3.13 13.41 14.28
C ARG A 14 1.80 12.83 14.76
N VAL A 15 1.82 12.07 15.86
CA VAL A 15 0.66 11.35 16.39
C VAL A 15 0.16 11.95 17.71
N ALA A 16 -1.11 11.74 18.01
CA ALA A 16 -1.67 12.22 19.28
C ALA A 16 -1.23 11.34 20.46
N ASP A 17 -1.15 10.03 20.23
CA ASP A 17 -0.74 9.04 21.23
C ASP A 17 0.14 7.96 20.60
N GLU A 18 1.38 7.84 21.09
CA GLU A 18 2.36 6.91 20.53
C GLU A 18 1.96 5.44 20.69
N GLU A 19 1.39 5.05 21.83
CA GLU A 19 1.03 3.67 22.10
C GLU A 19 -0.18 3.22 21.23
N THR A 20 -1.15 4.11 21.05
CA THR A 20 -2.29 3.87 20.13
C THR A 20 -1.79 3.70 18.68
N SER A 21 -0.89 4.56 18.23
CA SER A 21 -0.33 4.47 16.89
C SER A 21 0.55 3.24 16.74
N LYS A 22 1.38 2.92 17.73
CA LYS A 22 2.20 1.72 17.76
C LYS A 22 1.34 0.47 17.64
N TRP A 23 0.30 0.33 18.46
CA TRP A 23 -0.65 -0.77 18.36
C TRP A 23 -1.26 -0.87 16.95
N PHE A 24 -1.72 0.24 16.40
CA PHE A 24 -2.36 0.25 15.09
C PHE A 24 -1.39 -0.20 13.98
N TYR A 25 -0.21 0.40 13.92
CA TYR A 25 0.76 0.07 12.87
C TYR A 25 1.36 -1.32 13.04
N THR A 26 1.50 -1.84 14.27
CA THR A 26 2.05 -3.19 14.48
C THR A 26 0.99 -4.29 14.42
N GLU A 27 -0.11 -4.17 15.19
CA GLU A 27 -1.11 -5.25 15.31
C GLU A 27 -2.12 -5.23 14.16
N VAL A 28 -2.48 -4.03 13.65
CA VAL A 28 -3.45 -3.94 12.56
C VAL A 28 -2.76 -3.96 11.19
N LEU A 29 -1.64 -3.28 11.01
CA LEU A 29 -0.97 -3.19 9.71
C LEU A 29 0.25 -4.11 9.55
N GLY A 30 0.70 -4.77 10.63
CA GLY A 30 1.77 -5.77 10.57
C GLY A 30 3.18 -5.22 10.46
N PHE A 31 3.39 -3.93 10.75
CA PHE A 31 4.73 -3.37 10.88
C PHE A 31 5.44 -3.97 12.12
N LYS A 32 6.77 -3.94 12.09
CA LYS A 32 7.59 -4.35 13.22
C LYS A 32 8.30 -3.13 13.78
N VAL A 33 8.36 -2.99 15.10
CA VAL A 33 9.19 -1.97 15.74
C VAL A 33 10.65 -2.32 15.50
N ALA A 34 11.37 -1.41 14.86
CA ALA A 34 12.81 -1.51 14.67
C ALA A 34 13.58 -0.83 15.83
N GLU A 35 13.07 0.31 16.29
CA GLU A 35 13.68 1.09 17.37
C GLU A 35 12.62 1.95 18.07
N GLU A 36 12.81 2.17 19.36
CA GLU A 36 12.12 3.20 20.15
C GLU A 36 13.18 4.13 20.77
N ASP A 37 12.98 5.45 20.67
CA ASP A 37 13.89 6.44 21.29
C ASP A 37 13.28 6.97 22.59
N PRO A 38 13.74 6.46 23.76
CA PRO A 38 13.19 6.85 25.05
C PRO A 38 13.63 8.26 25.48
N GLU A 39 14.67 8.83 24.87
CA GLU A 39 15.22 10.14 25.26
C GLU A 39 14.54 11.29 24.53
N HIS A 40 14.27 11.12 23.23
CA HIS A 40 13.72 12.18 22.37
C HIS A 40 12.30 11.89 21.91
N GLY A 41 11.79 10.69 22.22
CA GLY A 41 10.51 10.18 21.72
C GLY A 41 10.59 9.75 20.26
N GLY A 42 9.76 8.79 19.90
CA GLY A 42 9.63 8.30 18.54
C GLY A 42 9.73 6.79 18.46
N VAL A 43 8.90 6.25 17.59
CA VAL A 43 8.86 4.83 17.26
C VAL A 43 9.17 4.68 15.78
N PHE A 44 10.17 3.87 15.48
CA PHE A 44 10.62 3.59 14.12
C PHE A 44 10.16 2.20 13.74
N THR A 45 9.36 2.10 12.67
CA THR A 45 8.76 0.83 12.26
C THR A 45 9.16 0.43 10.85
N THR A 46 9.19 -0.89 10.59
CA THR A 46 9.64 -1.45 9.32
C THR A 46 8.68 -2.52 8.79
N LEU A 47 8.63 -2.66 7.47
CA LEU A 47 8.05 -3.81 6.77
C LEU A 47 9.08 -4.93 6.54
N GLY A 48 10.34 -4.72 6.92
CA GLY A 48 11.39 -5.75 6.91
C GLY A 48 12.46 -5.59 5.85
N GLU A 49 12.31 -4.70 4.87
CA GLU A 49 13.32 -4.45 3.83
C GLU A 49 14.28 -3.34 4.20
N ASP A 50 13.77 -2.28 4.81
CA ASP A 50 14.53 -1.12 5.29
C ASP A 50 14.58 -1.10 6.81
N PHE A 51 15.57 -0.39 7.39
CA PHE A 51 15.65 -0.21 8.85
C PHE A 51 14.37 0.41 9.40
N HIS A 52 13.82 1.42 8.71
CA HIS A 52 12.52 1.99 9.01
C HIS A 52 11.78 2.43 7.73
N THR A 53 10.47 2.30 7.75
CA THR A 53 9.57 2.64 6.64
C THR A 53 8.59 3.73 7.04
N LEU A 54 8.04 3.61 8.25
CA LEU A 54 7.12 4.55 8.85
C LEU A 54 7.55 4.81 10.29
N ASP A 55 7.75 6.09 10.60
CA ASP A 55 8.12 6.56 11.91
C ASP A 55 7.01 7.43 12.46
N PHE A 56 6.89 7.48 13.77
CA PHE A 56 5.97 8.42 14.40
C PHE A 56 6.50 8.87 15.76
N ALA A 57 6.15 10.10 16.13
CA ALA A 57 6.46 10.68 17.42
C ALA A 57 5.27 11.47 17.95
N GLN A 58 5.06 11.40 19.25
CA GLN A 58 3.95 12.07 19.89
C GLN A 58 4.00 13.60 19.70
N HIS A 59 2.84 14.20 19.48
CA HIS A 59 2.72 15.65 19.43
C HIS A 59 3.07 16.25 20.79
N PRO A 60 3.91 17.30 20.88
CA PRO A 60 4.35 17.88 22.16
C PRO A 60 3.19 18.46 22.99
N ASN A 61 2.05 18.74 22.38
CA ASN A 61 0.81 19.12 23.04
C ASN A 61 -0.37 18.39 22.37
N PRO A 62 -0.63 17.11 22.71
CA PRO A 62 -1.68 16.31 22.04
C PRO A 62 -3.07 16.89 22.15
N GLU A 63 -3.40 17.55 23.27
CA GLU A 63 -4.73 18.15 23.48
C GLU A 63 -5.02 19.33 22.53
N ALA A 64 -3.98 20.02 22.06
CA ALA A 64 -4.09 21.08 21.07
C ALA A 64 -3.90 20.58 19.63
N ALA A 65 -3.57 19.31 19.43
CA ALA A 65 -3.37 18.74 18.12
C ALA A 65 -4.67 18.73 17.29
N GLN A 66 -4.55 19.01 16.01
CA GLN A 66 -5.68 18.96 15.09
C GLN A 66 -5.47 17.83 14.11
N LYS A 67 -6.46 16.96 14.01
CA LYS A 67 -6.49 15.91 12.97
C LYS A 67 -6.54 16.52 11.58
N PRO A 68 -6.01 15.85 10.55
CA PRO A 68 -6.17 16.24 9.16
C PRO A 68 -7.66 16.48 8.82
N LYS A 69 -7.93 17.50 8.03
CA LYS A 69 -9.30 17.84 7.61
C LYS A 69 -9.41 17.69 6.09
N ALA A 70 -10.57 17.23 5.64
CA ALA A 70 -10.88 17.16 4.22
C ALA A 70 -10.68 18.54 3.56
N GLY A 71 -10.03 18.55 2.37
CA GLY A 71 -9.74 19.75 1.62
C GLY A 71 -8.50 20.53 2.04
N GLN A 72 -7.74 20.09 3.03
CA GLN A 72 -6.43 20.65 3.33
C GLN A 72 -5.41 20.25 2.27
N ILE A 73 -4.47 21.17 1.99
CA ILE A 73 -3.30 20.87 1.16
C ILE A 73 -2.32 20.04 2.00
N GLY A 74 -1.91 18.90 1.49
CA GLY A 74 -0.97 18.02 2.18
C GLY A 74 -1.01 16.59 1.66
N LEU A 75 -0.63 15.64 2.49
CA LEU A 75 -0.71 14.21 2.18
C LEU A 75 -2.18 13.79 2.13
N VAL A 76 -2.59 13.15 1.03
CA VAL A 76 -3.95 12.61 0.89
C VAL A 76 -4.03 11.24 1.58
N HIS A 77 -3.11 10.35 1.24
CA HIS A 77 -2.95 9.03 1.87
C HIS A 77 -1.54 8.48 1.68
N MET A 78 -1.19 7.49 2.47
CA MET A 78 -0.08 6.57 2.24
C MET A 78 -0.64 5.26 1.71
N ALA A 79 -0.03 4.69 0.66
CA ALA A 79 -0.49 3.48 0.02
C ALA A 79 0.47 2.32 0.28
N PHE A 80 -0.06 1.18 0.72
CA PHE A 80 0.67 -0.05 0.97
C PHE A 80 0.21 -1.14 0.02
N GLN A 81 1.17 -1.71 -0.72
CA GLN A 81 0.90 -2.75 -1.70
C GLN A 81 0.90 -4.13 -1.05
N VAL A 82 -0.06 -4.96 -1.44
CA VAL A 82 -0.11 -6.39 -1.11
C VAL A 82 0.14 -7.25 -2.36
N ASP A 83 0.57 -8.49 -2.16
CA ASP A 83 1.07 -9.35 -3.23
C ASP A 83 -0.01 -9.95 -4.13
N SER A 84 -1.28 -9.93 -3.73
CA SER A 84 -2.36 -10.56 -4.48
C SER A 84 -3.74 -9.99 -4.11
N HIS A 85 -4.73 -10.22 -4.99
CA HIS A 85 -6.14 -9.92 -4.68
C HIS A 85 -6.65 -10.73 -3.47
N ALA A 86 -6.14 -11.93 -3.24
CA ALA A 86 -6.44 -12.70 -2.04
C ALA A 86 -5.89 -12.01 -0.78
N ALA A 87 -4.67 -11.49 -0.81
CA ALA A 87 -4.09 -10.72 0.29
C ALA A 87 -4.85 -9.40 0.54
N LEU A 88 -5.36 -8.74 -0.52
CA LEU A 88 -6.23 -7.57 -0.36
C LEU A 88 -7.54 -7.92 0.35
N ARG A 89 -8.15 -9.07 0.01
CA ARG A 89 -9.34 -9.58 0.71
C ARG A 89 -9.05 -9.87 2.18
N GLU A 90 -7.93 -10.51 2.47
CA GLU A 90 -7.50 -10.80 3.85
C GLU A 90 -7.29 -9.51 4.64
N ALA A 91 -6.64 -8.51 4.04
CA ALA A 91 -6.48 -7.20 4.66
C ALA A 91 -7.83 -6.51 4.91
N TYR A 92 -8.78 -6.58 3.97
CA TYR A 92 -10.13 -6.05 4.15
C TYR A 92 -10.83 -6.66 5.36
N ILE A 93 -10.82 -7.99 5.47
CA ILE A 93 -11.44 -8.72 6.58
C ILE A 93 -10.76 -8.35 7.90
N HIS A 94 -9.44 -8.35 7.93
CA HIS A 94 -8.65 -8.05 9.10
C HIS A 94 -8.91 -6.61 9.63
N LEU A 95 -9.02 -5.63 8.75
CA LEU A 95 -9.39 -4.26 9.14
C LEU A 95 -10.76 -4.22 9.83
N LEU A 96 -11.77 -4.89 9.26
CA LEU A 96 -13.11 -4.96 9.87
C LEU A 96 -13.12 -5.69 11.23
N GLU A 97 -12.34 -6.76 11.39
CA GLU A 97 -12.19 -7.50 12.65
C GLU A 97 -11.56 -6.64 13.76
N HIS A 98 -10.72 -5.67 13.38
CA HIS A 98 -10.13 -4.69 14.30
C HIS A 98 -10.95 -3.41 14.45
N GLY A 99 -12.17 -3.39 13.90
CA GLY A 99 -13.09 -2.25 14.01
C GLY A 99 -12.66 -1.03 13.17
N VAL A 100 -11.79 -1.21 12.19
CA VAL A 100 -11.37 -0.14 11.29
C VAL A 100 -12.43 0.06 10.22
N GLU A 101 -12.95 1.28 10.11
CA GLU A 101 -13.91 1.65 9.08
C GLU A 101 -13.24 1.81 7.72
N ILE A 102 -13.72 1.08 6.72
CA ILE A 102 -13.31 1.24 5.32
C ILE A 102 -14.25 2.26 4.67
N HIS A 103 -13.73 3.43 4.31
CA HIS A 103 -14.53 4.55 3.79
C HIS A 103 -14.99 4.33 2.36
N HIS A 104 -14.14 3.74 1.53
CA HIS A 104 -14.46 3.35 0.16
C HIS A 104 -13.48 2.32 -0.37
N ALA A 105 -13.87 1.70 -1.48
CA ALA A 105 -13.01 0.85 -2.27
C ALA A 105 -13.16 1.21 -3.75
N THR A 106 -12.10 1.04 -4.53
CA THR A 106 -12.06 1.43 -5.94
C THR A 106 -11.35 0.38 -6.78
N ASN A 107 -11.92 0.08 -7.94
CA ASN A 107 -11.25 -0.63 -9.01
C ASN A 107 -10.71 0.41 -10.00
N HIS A 108 -9.40 0.53 -10.06
CA HIS A 108 -8.67 1.45 -10.95
C HIS A 108 -8.23 0.77 -12.25
N LEU A 109 -8.82 -0.34 -12.66
CA LEU A 109 -8.43 -1.21 -13.75
C LEU A 109 -7.09 -1.94 -13.54
N ASN A 110 -6.01 -1.20 -13.29
CA ASN A 110 -4.68 -1.74 -13.02
C ASN A 110 -4.50 -2.24 -11.58
N GLN A 111 -5.35 -1.76 -10.65
CA GLN A 111 -5.30 -2.11 -9.23
C GLN A 111 -6.69 -2.07 -8.60
N ARG A 112 -6.87 -2.79 -7.50
CA ARG A 112 -8.01 -2.64 -6.57
C ARG A 112 -7.49 -2.15 -5.23
N SER A 113 -8.19 -1.19 -4.65
CA SER A 113 -7.77 -0.45 -3.47
C SER A 113 -8.88 -0.36 -2.43
N ILE A 114 -8.50 -0.36 -1.16
CA ILE A 114 -9.35 -0.04 -0.02
C ILE A 114 -8.77 1.13 0.75
N TYR A 115 -9.63 2.04 1.20
CA TYR A 115 -9.24 3.30 1.83
C TYR A 115 -9.84 3.42 3.22
N PHE A 116 -9.02 3.78 4.18
CA PHE A 116 -9.36 3.92 5.59
C PHE A 116 -8.47 4.99 6.25
N ASN A 117 -8.59 5.19 7.54
CA ASN A 117 -7.72 6.11 8.28
C ASN A 117 -7.01 5.40 9.42
N ASP A 118 -5.86 5.95 9.80
CA ASP A 118 -5.23 5.64 11.08
C ASP A 118 -5.99 6.30 12.25
N PRO A 119 -5.62 6.06 13.53
CA PRO A 119 -6.28 6.65 14.69
C PRO A 119 -6.27 8.17 14.72
N ASP A 120 -5.28 8.81 14.09
CA ASP A 120 -5.15 10.26 13.99
C ASP A 120 -5.86 10.87 12.78
N GLY A 121 -6.43 10.04 11.91
CA GLY A 121 -7.15 10.47 10.73
C GLY A 121 -6.27 10.68 9.51
N ASN A 122 -5.03 10.19 9.50
CA ASN A 122 -4.24 10.15 8.29
C ASN A 122 -4.83 9.13 7.32
N GLY A 123 -5.02 9.53 6.05
CA GLY A 123 -5.52 8.64 5.02
C GLY A 123 -4.55 7.51 4.70
N LEU A 124 -5.08 6.31 4.60
CA LEU A 124 -4.34 5.11 4.25
C LEU A 124 -5.04 4.37 3.10
N GLU A 125 -4.24 3.70 2.29
CA GLU A 125 -4.67 2.82 1.22
C GLU A 125 -3.95 1.48 1.34
N ILE A 126 -4.68 0.38 1.19
CA ILE A 126 -4.09 -0.93 0.87
C ILE A 126 -4.56 -1.31 -0.51
N TYR A 127 -3.63 -1.72 -1.37
CA TYR A 127 -3.96 -2.06 -2.76
C TYR A 127 -3.19 -3.27 -3.27
N TYR A 128 -3.79 -3.95 -4.23
CA TYR A 128 -3.12 -4.91 -5.09
C TYR A 128 -3.09 -4.40 -6.51
N GLU A 129 -1.89 -4.28 -7.09
CA GLU A 129 -1.66 -3.87 -8.48
C GLU A 129 -1.35 -5.08 -9.35
N LEU A 130 -1.88 -5.06 -10.56
CA LEU A 130 -1.60 -6.10 -11.56
C LEU A 130 -0.12 -6.15 -11.92
N PRO A 131 0.47 -7.34 -12.04
CA PRO A 131 1.81 -7.48 -12.57
C PRO A 131 1.92 -6.83 -13.96
N TYR A 132 3.04 -6.18 -14.21
CA TYR A 132 3.32 -5.52 -15.50
C TYR A 132 2.35 -4.37 -15.85
N ALA A 133 1.82 -3.65 -14.85
CA ALA A 133 0.84 -2.58 -15.05
C ALA A 133 1.30 -1.53 -16.09
N LEU A 134 2.58 -1.15 -16.10
CA LEU A 134 3.12 -0.22 -17.09
C LEU A 134 3.07 -0.77 -18.53
N GLN A 135 3.27 -2.07 -18.71
CA GLN A 135 3.17 -2.70 -20.04
C GLN A 135 1.72 -2.99 -20.45
N LEU A 136 0.85 -3.26 -19.47
CA LEU A 136 -0.57 -3.46 -19.73
C LEU A 136 -1.27 -2.15 -20.13
N PHE A 137 -0.84 -1.03 -19.59
CA PHE A 137 -1.43 0.30 -19.76
C PHE A 137 -0.37 1.35 -20.18
N PRO A 138 0.26 1.21 -21.36
CA PRO A 138 1.37 2.09 -21.79
C PRO A 138 0.93 3.55 -21.99
N GLU A 139 -0.33 3.79 -22.31
CA GLU A 139 -0.93 5.13 -22.47
C GLU A 139 -1.63 5.61 -21.18
N GLY A 140 -1.45 4.87 -20.07
CA GLY A 140 -2.22 5.06 -18.85
C GLY A 140 -3.54 4.29 -18.86
N ARG A 141 -4.18 4.20 -17.70
CA ARG A 141 -5.42 3.43 -17.49
C ARG A 141 -6.71 4.18 -17.84
N GLY A 142 -6.61 5.48 -18.17
CA GLY A 142 -7.77 6.36 -18.38
C GLY A 142 -8.49 6.76 -17.09
N ASP A 143 -9.70 7.30 -17.23
CA ASP A 143 -10.57 7.75 -16.12
C ASP A 143 -11.69 6.74 -15.82
N GLU A 144 -11.43 5.45 -15.97
CA GLU A 144 -12.43 4.39 -15.80
C GLU A 144 -12.42 3.81 -14.37
N ASP A 145 -12.33 4.66 -13.36
CA ASP A 145 -12.44 4.25 -11.97
C ASP A 145 -13.86 3.77 -11.65
N GLU A 146 -13.96 2.58 -11.08
CA GLU A 146 -15.22 1.99 -10.61
C GLU A 146 -15.24 1.96 -9.08
N ARG A 147 -16.28 2.57 -8.48
CA ARG A 147 -16.48 2.48 -7.03
C ARG A 147 -17.00 1.09 -6.67
N LEU A 148 -16.30 0.42 -5.77
CA LEU A 148 -16.69 -0.87 -5.23
C LEU A 148 -17.51 -0.71 -3.94
N GLU A 149 -18.37 -1.67 -3.66
CA GLU A 149 -19.13 -1.73 -2.41
C GLU A 149 -18.21 -1.92 -1.21
N VAL A 150 -18.60 -1.36 -0.07
CA VAL A 150 -17.95 -1.58 1.22
C VAL A 150 -18.98 -2.01 2.25
N SER A 151 -18.56 -2.82 3.22
CA SER A 151 -19.41 -3.27 4.34
C SER A 151 -18.93 -2.66 5.63
N ALA A 152 -19.86 -2.40 6.53
CA ALA A 152 -19.56 -2.09 7.92
C ALA A 152 -19.17 -3.37 8.70
N PRO A 153 -18.49 -3.23 9.86
CA PRO A 153 -18.19 -4.37 10.71
C PRO A 153 -19.46 -5.16 11.08
N GLY A 154 -19.42 -6.48 10.87
CA GLY A 154 -20.55 -7.37 11.13
C GLY A 154 -21.57 -7.53 10.00
N GLU A 155 -21.44 -6.79 8.91
CA GLU A 155 -22.24 -6.96 7.69
C GLU A 155 -21.64 -8.04 6.76
N PRO A 156 -22.44 -8.60 5.83
CA PRO A 156 -21.94 -9.48 4.81
C PRO A 156 -20.84 -8.81 3.97
N LEU A 157 -19.77 -9.55 3.68
CA LEU A 157 -18.66 -9.05 2.87
C LEU A 157 -19.08 -8.80 1.42
N PRO A 158 -18.55 -7.75 0.76
CA PRO A 158 -18.87 -7.44 -0.64
C PRO A 158 -18.44 -8.57 -1.59
N ALA A 159 -19.25 -8.82 -2.61
CA ALA A 159 -19.02 -9.90 -3.57
C ALA A 159 -17.68 -9.77 -4.33
N TRP A 160 -17.25 -8.55 -4.64
CA TRP A 160 -16.03 -8.28 -5.40
C TRP A 160 -14.75 -8.82 -4.75
N LEU A 161 -14.74 -9.01 -3.43
CA LEU A 161 -13.62 -9.62 -2.69
C LEU A 161 -13.37 -11.07 -3.10
N PHE A 162 -14.40 -11.76 -3.60
CA PHE A 162 -14.37 -13.18 -3.95
C PHE A 162 -14.37 -13.41 -5.46
N GLU A 163 -14.39 -12.36 -6.25
CA GLU A 163 -14.28 -12.46 -7.71
C GLU A 163 -12.91 -12.98 -8.14
N ASP A 164 -12.91 -13.68 -9.26
CA ASP A 164 -11.68 -14.07 -9.95
C ASP A 164 -11.08 -12.88 -10.71
N TRP A 165 -10.50 -11.95 -9.98
CA TRP A 165 -9.90 -10.73 -10.54
C TRP A 165 -8.37 -10.86 -10.64
N PRO A 166 -7.76 -10.36 -11.74
CA PRO A 166 -8.42 -9.82 -12.91
C PRO A 166 -9.07 -10.93 -13.75
N GLY A 167 -10.04 -10.55 -14.60
CA GLY A 167 -10.73 -11.49 -15.46
C GLY A 167 -9.81 -12.22 -16.46
N PRO A 168 -10.32 -13.24 -17.17
CA PRO A 168 -9.52 -14.17 -17.97
C PRO A 168 -8.73 -13.50 -19.10
N GLU A 169 -9.27 -12.48 -19.75
CA GLU A 169 -8.56 -11.73 -20.80
C GLU A 169 -7.33 -11.01 -20.26
N MET A 170 -7.46 -10.35 -19.12
CA MET A 170 -6.34 -9.66 -18.48
C MET A 170 -5.28 -10.64 -17.99
N LYS A 171 -5.68 -11.78 -17.44
CA LYS A 171 -4.76 -12.87 -17.07
C LYS A 171 -3.96 -13.39 -18.27
N ALA A 172 -4.61 -13.55 -19.41
CA ALA A 172 -3.94 -13.97 -20.65
C ALA A 172 -2.91 -12.91 -21.11
N ARG A 173 -3.23 -11.63 -21.03
CA ARG A 173 -2.29 -10.54 -21.35
C ARG A 173 -1.10 -10.52 -20.40
N ILE A 174 -1.32 -10.66 -19.10
CA ILE A 174 -0.26 -10.74 -18.08
C ILE A 174 0.69 -11.91 -18.39
N GLU A 175 0.13 -13.07 -18.71
CA GLU A 175 0.92 -14.26 -19.02
C GLU A 175 1.75 -14.08 -20.31
N ALA A 176 1.20 -13.47 -21.35
CA ALA A 176 1.93 -13.16 -22.56
C ALA A 176 3.12 -12.22 -22.31
N ILE A 177 2.94 -11.16 -21.51
CA ILE A 177 4.01 -10.24 -21.14
C ILE A 177 5.08 -10.96 -20.30
N ARG A 178 4.67 -11.82 -19.36
CA ARG A 178 5.60 -12.64 -18.57
C ARG A 178 6.51 -13.49 -19.44
N GLN A 179 5.92 -14.22 -20.39
CA GLN A 179 6.67 -15.08 -21.30
C GLN A 179 7.66 -14.28 -22.17
N GLN A 180 7.23 -13.13 -22.69
CA GLN A 180 8.10 -12.24 -23.46
C GLN A 180 9.27 -11.73 -22.61
N THR A 181 9.02 -11.27 -21.40
CA THR A 181 10.05 -10.75 -20.49
C THR A 181 11.07 -11.83 -20.12
N GLN A 182 10.60 -13.07 -19.90
CA GLN A 182 11.48 -14.21 -19.62
C GLN A 182 12.36 -14.59 -20.83
N ALA A 183 11.79 -14.58 -22.04
CA ALA A 183 12.54 -14.85 -23.27
C ALA A 183 13.62 -13.79 -23.53
N GLU A 184 13.32 -12.51 -23.32
CA GLU A 184 14.28 -11.42 -23.44
C GLU A 184 15.41 -11.51 -22.41
N ALA A 185 15.10 -11.91 -21.17
CA ALA A 185 16.10 -12.11 -20.12
C ALA A 185 17.05 -13.29 -20.46
N ALA A 186 16.51 -14.40 -20.96
CA ALA A 186 17.30 -15.55 -21.37
C ALA A 186 18.25 -15.20 -22.53
N SER A 187 17.76 -14.48 -23.55
CA SER A 187 18.59 -14.06 -24.70
C SER A 187 19.74 -13.12 -24.30
N LYS A 188 19.54 -12.28 -23.27
CA LYS A 188 20.60 -11.38 -22.75
C LYS A 188 21.64 -12.11 -21.91
N SER A 189 21.31 -13.22 -21.25
CA SER A 189 22.26 -14.03 -20.50
C SER A 189 23.20 -14.78 -21.45
N ASP A 190 22.68 -15.35 -22.55
CA ASP A 190 23.45 -16.08 -23.54
C ASP A 190 24.44 -15.18 -24.29
N THR A 191 24.10 -13.90 -24.49
CA THR A 191 25.02 -12.93 -25.13
C THR A 191 26.14 -12.46 -24.22
N LYS A 192 26.02 -12.56 -22.89
CA LYS A 192 27.06 -12.19 -21.92
C LYS A 192 28.13 -13.29 -21.76
N GLU A 193 27.77 -14.55 -21.95
CA GLU A 193 28.74 -15.68 -21.91
C GLU A 193 29.56 -15.84 -23.18
N ALA A 194 29.20 -15.20 -24.29
CA ALA A 194 29.83 -15.33 -25.59
C ALA A 194 30.96 -14.31 -25.90
N VAL A 195 31.46 -13.55 -24.89
CA VAL A 195 32.63 -12.67 -25.08
C VAL A 195 33.88 -13.43 -24.70
N PRO A 196 34.71 -13.87 -25.66
CA PRO A 196 35.98 -14.52 -25.35
C PRO A 196 36.97 -13.51 -24.76
N ALA A 197 37.78 -14.01 -23.83
CA ALA A 197 38.86 -13.29 -23.19
C ALA A 197 39.98 -12.85 -24.16
#